data_eb8a2e8d6dcec0b3ce576e9d2d7e8251
#
_entry.id   eb8a2e8d6dcec0b3ce576e9d2d7e8251
#
_cell.length_a   1.000
_cell.length_b   1.000
_cell.length_c   1.000
_cell.angle_alpha   90.00
_cell.angle_beta   90.00
_cell.angle_gamma   90.00
#
_symmetry.space_group_name_H-M   'P 1'
#
loop_
_entity.id
_entity.type
_entity.pdbx_description
1 polymer ?
#
loop_
_entity_poly.entity_id
_entity_poly.type
_entity_poly.pdbx_seq_one_letter_code
_entity_poly.pdbx_strand_id
1 'polypeptide(L)'
;MIFTKIGIENYRAIDHLEYEPQNRIACLSGSNGRGKSSFFSALYTGLTGNIDKTNVQNGKEYAEIQIETLDRDQNMVSILRKIPRQKPNQLKINGKTTKIADGNQFISSIMNMPISDFQIVTSSDVMTHLKPREFSDFLVKYIPEKLNLDQLLKFDPTLVEAEKNLLRAQVKDQNEITIPDIKNIYKQFRDLDLSTKREIERLEALIQTYMQEHHGATTRTQEVIQADLSKTSNLEAQYIAAEKRKKTNQQLLQIIQSLQTELQGKKLVELKYKSQDIYHYVQQLYNYKRPMESQLRINDNTIQKMNQYIASMQKSQCPLHQDIVCQTDKSAVIREMQNTIQSLQQNNLEIKANIEKATKTITDYEAYYQKLLEAEKYNQELALKQNQLEEHKKVYQASVQETNGPKISKNYDFKAKKDALMMEFQERLKYEQHLQSQNNLKKQKELHEYYQKLIKFLAMDGIAIEKITEYYLNLFNQTIAARIQLLNIDLNIQFVLDDGISYRVYKQGTNECLEYEQLSTGEKKIIAFLILDLLNILSGARLMFLDDLNDLDVQTFEHFIQMITNPEFQKYYDHIFIGTVLNSDFRNVLSNYQNCIDFIY
;
A
#
# COMPACT_ATOMS: atom_id res chain seq x y z
N MET A 1 -6.86 -27.81 0.15
CA MET A 1 -8.23 -28.39 -0.08
C MET A 1 -8.04 -29.75 -0.72
N ILE A 2 -8.33 -30.84 -0.01
CA ILE A 2 -8.15 -32.20 -0.49
C ILE A 2 -9.50 -32.80 -0.80
N PHE A 3 -9.81 -33.05 -2.06
CA PHE A 3 -11.06 -33.67 -2.46
C PHE A 3 -11.10 -35.14 -2.01
N THR A 4 -12.20 -35.54 -1.40
CA THR A 4 -12.45 -36.93 -1.01
C THR A 4 -13.52 -37.56 -1.88
N LYS A 5 -14.47 -36.76 -2.39
CA LYS A 5 -15.51 -37.23 -3.33
C LYS A 5 -15.94 -36.08 -4.24
N ILE A 6 -16.18 -36.41 -5.51
CA ILE A 6 -16.74 -35.50 -6.51
C ILE A 6 -17.92 -36.23 -7.17
N GLY A 7 -19.10 -35.66 -7.06
CA GLY A 7 -20.33 -36.15 -7.73
C GLY A 7 -20.85 -35.10 -8.71
N ILE A 8 -21.14 -35.48 -9.91
CA ILE A 8 -21.70 -34.60 -10.94
C ILE A 8 -22.89 -35.31 -11.59
N GLU A 9 -24.02 -34.64 -11.62
CA GLU A 9 -25.25 -35.19 -12.20
C GLU A 9 -25.90 -34.19 -13.18
N ASN A 10 -26.23 -34.64 -14.36
CA ASN A 10 -26.97 -33.92 -15.40
C ASN A 10 -26.29 -32.57 -15.81
N TYR A 11 -24.97 -32.53 -15.84
CA TYR A 11 -24.21 -31.33 -16.13
C TYR A 11 -23.52 -31.42 -17.51
N ARG A 12 -23.94 -30.58 -18.44
CA ARG A 12 -23.45 -30.57 -19.85
C ARG A 12 -23.49 -31.97 -20.47
N ALA A 13 -22.32 -32.55 -20.80
CA ALA A 13 -22.19 -33.88 -21.38
C ALA A 13 -22.12 -35.01 -20.33
N ILE A 14 -22.23 -34.70 -19.04
CA ILE A 14 -22.14 -35.67 -17.96
C ILE A 14 -23.56 -35.99 -17.46
N ASP A 15 -24.02 -37.23 -17.65
CA ASP A 15 -25.26 -37.72 -17.09
C ASP A 15 -25.13 -38.00 -15.59
N HIS A 16 -24.11 -38.80 -15.24
CA HIS A 16 -23.78 -39.16 -13.87
C HIS A 16 -22.30 -39.51 -13.79
N LEU A 17 -21.60 -38.92 -12.82
CA LEU A 17 -20.19 -39.22 -12.52
C LEU A 17 -20.00 -39.16 -11.02
N GLU A 18 -19.48 -40.23 -10.44
CA GLU A 18 -18.91 -40.23 -9.09
C GLU A 18 -17.43 -40.57 -9.17
N TYR A 19 -16.63 -39.79 -8.46
CA TYR A 19 -15.20 -39.99 -8.40
C TYR A 19 -14.69 -39.76 -6.98
N GLU A 20 -13.93 -40.72 -6.48
CA GLU A 20 -13.26 -40.69 -5.19
C GLU A 20 -11.73 -40.72 -5.45
N PRO A 21 -11.05 -39.59 -5.31
CA PRO A 21 -9.60 -39.51 -5.55
C PRO A 21 -8.81 -40.50 -4.69
N GLN A 22 -8.02 -41.36 -5.33
CA GLN A 22 -7.07 -42.24 -4.67
C GLN A 22 -5.66 -41.68 -4.75
N ASN A 23 -5.38 -40.94 -5.84
CA ASN A 23 -4.11 -40.28 -6.11
C ASN A 23 -4.30 -38.76 -6.19
N ARG A 24 -3.18 -38.04 -6.13
CA ARG A 24 -3.19 -36.57 -6.33
C ARG A 24 -3.43 -36.17 -7.78
N ILE A 25 -3.14 -37.07 -8.71
CA ILE A 25 -3.29 -36.82 -10.14
C ILE A 25 -4.46 -37.63 -10.66
N ALA A 26 -5.36 -36.98 -11.37
CA ALA A 26 -6.46 -37.62 -12.06
C ALA A 26 -6.44 -37.27 -13.56
N CYS A 27 -6.51 -38.28 -14.41
CA CYS A 27 -6.56 -38.15 -15.85
C CYS A 27 -7.97 -38.43 -16.36
N LEU A 28 -8.61 -37.39 -16.88
CA LEU A 28 -9.90 -37.53 -17.58
C LEU A 28 -9.60 -37.90 -19.04
N SER A 29 -10.00 -39.11 -19.40
CA SER A 29 -9.71 -39.65 -20.72
C SER A 29 -10.98 -39.98 -21.46
N GLY A 30 -11.01 -39.77 -22.77
CA GLY A 30 -12.14 -40.06 -23.63
C GLY A 30 -12.09 -39.34 -24.95
N SER A 31 -12.91 -39.77 -25.91
CA SER A 31 -13.06 -39.06 -27.19
C SER A 31 -13.64 -37.65 -26.99
N ASN A 32 -13.55 -36.81 -28.01
CA ASN A 32 -14.15 -35.49 -27.97
C ASN A 32 -15.66 -35.57 -27.70
N GLY A 33 -16.15 -34.63 -26.88
CA GLY A 33 -17.57 -34.59 -26.50
C GLY A 33 -17.98 -35.52 -25.32
N ARG A 34 -17.06 -36.31 -24.76
CA ARG A 34 -17.34 -37.22 -23.64
C ARG A 34 -17.37 -36.59 -22.26
N GLY A 35 -17.29 -35.28 -22.15
CA GLY A 35 -17.49 -34.61 -20.87
C GLY A 35 -16.21 -34.16 -20.13
N LYS A 36 -15.01 -34.32 -20.71
CA LYS A 36 -13.74 -33.87 -20.07
C LYS A 36 -13.80 -32.40 -19.63
N SER A 37 -14.03 -31.49 -20.56
CA SER A 37 -14.18 -30.04 -20.24
C SER A 37 -15.43 -29.76 -19.40
N SER A 38 -16.46 -30.64 -19.47
CA SER A 38 -17.61 -30.53 -18.60
C SER A 38 -17.30 -30.83 -17.16
N PHE A 39 -16.39 -31.74 -16.87
CA PHE A 39 -15.91 -32.04 -15.53
C PHE A 39 -15.20 -30.83 -14.91
N PHE A 40 -14.25 -30.22 -15.63
CA PHE A 40 -13.57 -29.00 -15.18
C PHE A 40 -14.55 -27.86 -14.94
N SER A 41 -15.46 -27.65 -15.88
CA SER A 41 -16.52 -26.66 -15.75
C SER A 41 -17.42 -26.92 -14.53
N ALA A 42 -17.75 -28.18 -14.23
CA ALA A 42 -18.51 -28.54 -13.06
C ALA A 42 -17.76 -28.24 -11.76
N LEU A 43 -16.47 -28.58 -11.68
CA LEU A 43 -15.65 -28.25 -10.52
C LEU A 43 -15.58 -26.74 -10.29
N TYR A 44 -15.34 -25.96 -11.34
CA TYR A 44 -15.38 -24.49 -11.23
C TYR A 44 -16.73 -23.99 -10.75
N THR A 45 -17.81 -24.46 -11.36
CA THR A 45 -19.17 -24.09 -10.96
C THR A 45 -19.43 -24.49 -9.50
N GLY A 46 -19.01 -25.67 -9.10
CA GLY A 46 -19.14 -26.17 -7.72
C GLY A 46 -18.43 -25.29 -6.70
N LEU A 47 -17.20 -24.90 -6.99
CA LEU A 47 -16.34 -24.14 -6.08
C LEU A 47 -16.62 -22.62 -6.15
N THR A 48 -16.76 -22.06 -7.34
CA THR A 48 -16.88 -20.60 -7.50
C THR A 48 -18.31 -20.08 -7.43
N GLY A 49 -19.30 -20.95 -7.71
CA GLY A 49 -20.70 -20.53 -7.84
C GLY A 49 -20.99 -19.74 -9.11
N ASN A 50 -20.06 -19.73 -10.06
CA ASN A 50 -20.30 -19.16 -11.40
C ASN A 50 -21.19 -20.10 -12.20
N ILE A 51 -22.51 -19.88 -12.11
CA ILE A 51 -23.53 -20.79 -12.62
C ILE A 51 -24.14 -20.25 -13.91
N ASP A 52 -24.02 -21.05 -14.96
CA ASP A 52 -24.78 -20.88 -16.19
C ASP A 52 -25.84 -22.01 -16.27
N LYS A 53 -27.10 -21.62 -16.30
CA LYS A 53 -28.21 -22.58 -16.38
C LYS A 53 -28.26 -23.35 -17.71
N THR A 54 -27.58 -22.89 -18.75
CA THR A 54 -27.40 -23.64 -19.99
C THR A 54 -26.52 -24.88 -19.78
N ASN A 55 -25.76 -24.94 -18.69
CA ASN A 55 -24.98 -26.11 -18.33
C ASN A 55 -25.84 -27.30 -17.82
N VAL A 56 -27.11 -27.09 -17.51
CA VAL A 56 -28.05 -28.20 -17.24
C VAL A 56 -28.26 -28.96 -18.53
N GLN A 57 -28.02 -30.26 -18.51
CA GLN A 57 -28.16 -31.15 -19.65
C GLN A 57 -29.54 -31.05 -20.29
N ASN A 58 -29.59 -31.10 -21.62
CA ASN A 58 -30.87 -31.03 -22.35
C ASN A 58 -31.83 -32.14 -21.92
N GLY A 59 -33.10 -31.77 -21.70
CA GLY A 59 -34.12 -32.69 -21.23
C GLY A 59 -34.14 -32.96 -19.73
N LYS A 60 -33.17 -32.40 -18.97
CA LYS A 60 -33.12 -32.51 -17.51
C LYS A 60 -33.65 -31.25 -16.83
N GLU A 61 -34.22 -31.41 -15.66
CA GLU A 61 -34.77 -30.27 -14.89
C GLU A 61 -33.73 -29.56 -14.04
N TYR A 62 -32.66 -30.25 -13.66
CA TYR A 62 -31.59 -29.72 -12.85
C TYR A 62 -30.26 -30.40 -13.14
N ALA A 63 -29.17 -29.74 -12.81
CA ALA A 63 -27.84 -30.32 -12.60
C ALA A 63 -27.49 -30.26 -11.12
N GLU A 64 -26.66 -31.20 -10.67
CA GLU A 64 -26.18 -31.25 -9.29
C GLU A 64 -24.69 -31.51 -9.26
N ILE A 65 -23.96 -30.75 -8.42
CA ILE A 65 -22.52 -30.88 -8.22
C ILE A 65 -22.30 -31.04 -6.73
N GLN A 66 -21.72 -32.16 -6.35
CA GLN A 66 -21.34 -32.49 -4.99
C GLN A 66 -19.82 -32.55 -4.91
N ILE A 67 -19.22 -31.83 -3.96
CA ILE A 67 -17.78 -31.85 -3.68
C ILE A 67 -17.62 -32.10 -2.19
N GLU A 68 -16.95 -33.19 -1.85
CA GLU A 68 -16.53 -33.45 -0.49
C GLU A 68 -15.03 -33.23 -0.40
N THR A 69 -14.60 -32.50 0.59
CA THR A 69 -13.21 -32.07 0.73
C THR A 69 -12.80 -31.97 2.19
N LEU A 70 -11.52 -32.12 2.45
CA LEU A 70 -10.90 -31.76 3.73
C LEU A 70 -10.44 -30.30 3.68
N ASP A 71 -10.80 -29.55 4.70
CA ASP A 71 -10.24 -28.21 4.92
C ASP A 71 -8.79 -28.31 5.45
N ARG A 72 -8.18 -27.16 5.79
CA ARG A 72 -6.80 -27.12 6.32
C ARG A 72 -6.66 -27.81 7.68
N ASP A 73 -7.74 -27.82 8.46
CA ASP A 73 -7.79 -28.41 9.79
C ASP A 73 -8.22 -29.89 9.72
N GLN A 74 -8.24 -30.48 8.53
CA GLN A 74 -8.64 -31.87 8.24
C GLN A 74 -10.13 -32.17 8.56
N ASN A 75 -10.99 -31.14 8.64
CA ASN A 75 -12.41 -31.34 8.79
C ASN A 75 -13.05 -31.64 7.44
N MET A 76 -13.99 -32.61 7.43
CA MET A 76 -14.76 -32.92 6.25
C MET A 76 -15.76 -31.81 5.96
N VAL A 77 -15.74 -31.31 4.74
CA VAL A 77 -16.69 -30.32 4.23
C VAL A 77 -17.39 -30.87 2.99
N SER A 78 -18.70 -30.86 3.02
CA SER A 78 -19.55 -31.23 1.86
C SER A 78 -20.17 -29.98 1.25
N ILE A 79 -19.93 -29.76 -0.02
CA ILE A 79 -20.49 -28.67 -0.83
C ILE A 79 -21.44 -29.29 -1.87
N LEU A 80 -22.70 -28.95 -1.83
CA LEU A 80 -23.68 -29.39 -2.81
C LEU A 80 -24.30 -28.19 -3.50
N ARG A 81 -24.12 -28.09 -4.81
CA ARG A 81 -24.82 -27.11 -5.65
C ARG A 81 -25.83 -27.77 -6.54
N LYS A 82 -27.10 -27.40 -6.35
CA LYS A 82 -28.19 -27.80 -7.25
C LYS A 82 -28.57 -26.62 -8.13
N ILE A 83 -28.57 -26.85 -9.43
CA ILE A 83 -28.79 -25.87 -10.49
C ILE A 83 -30.07 -26.20 -11.22
N PRO A 84 -31.24 -25.77 -10.74
CA PRO A 84 -32.49 -26.00 -11.45
C PRO A 84 -32.58 -25.10 -12.70
N ARG A 85 -33.08 -25.61 -13.80
CA ARG A 85 -33.23 -24.85 -15.05
C ARG A 85 -34.16 -23.64 -14.90
N GLN A 86 -35.25 -23.77 -14.15
CA GLN A 86 -36.27 -22.73 -14.01
C GLN A 86 -36.40 -22.11 -12.62
N LYS A 87 -35.70 -22.64 -11.62
CA LYS A 87 -35.75 -22.15 -10.23
C LYS A 87 -34.41 -21.51 -9.80
N PRO A 88 -34.39 -20.75 -8.69
CA PRO A 88 -33.15 -20.30 -8.11
C PRO A 88 -32.23 -21.45 -7.73
N ASN A 89 -30.93 -21.21 -7.85
CA ASN A 89 -29.89 -22.15 -7.47
C ASN A 89 -29.88 -22.37 -5.96
N GLN A 90 -29.49 -23.56 -5.55
CA GLN A 90 -29.41 -23.94 -4.15
C GLN A 90 -27.97 -24.34 -3.81
N LEU A 91 -27.53 -23.90 -2.67
CA LEU A 91 -26.24 -24.28 -2.10
C LEU A 91 -26.47 -24.88 -0.72
N LYS A 92 -25.92 -26.09 -0.50
CA LYS A 92 -25.84 -26.68 0.82
C LYS A 92 -24.40 -26.88 1.21
N ILE A 93 -24.07 -26.49 2.44
CA ILE A 93 -22.77 -26.74 3.07
C ILE A 93 -23.04 -27.68 4.27
N ASN A 94 -22.34 -28.81 4.30
CA ASN A 94 -22.50 -29.82 5.33
C ASN A 94 -24.00 -30.23 5.55
N GLY A 95 -24.69 -30.39 4.44
CA GLY A 95 -26.12 -30.77 4.41
C GLY A 95 -27.11 -29.64 4.73
N LYS A 96 -26.65 -28.47 5.19
CA LYS A 96 -27.50 -27.31 5.53
C LYS A 96 -27.64 -26.37 4.34
N THR A 97 -28.87 -25.99 3.99
CA THR A 97 -29.11 -24.93 2.98
C THR A 97 -28.52 -23.61 3.45
N THR A 98 -27.66 -23.04 2.64
CA THR A 98 -26.88 -21.83 2.94
C THR A 98 -27.21 -20.76 1.90
N LYS A 99 -27.25 -19.50 2.32
CA LYS A 99 -27.33 -18.38 1.38
C LYS A 99 -26.10 -18.40 0.47
N ILE A 100 -26.30 -18.12 -0.82
CA ILE A 100 -25.22 -18.20 -1.82
C ILE A 100 -24.02 -17.34 -1.43
N ALA A 101 -24.25 -16.11 -0.92
CA ALA A 101 -23.18 -15.22 -0.47
C ALA A 101 -22.36 -15.83 0.66
N ASP A 102 -23.03 -16.26 1.72
CA ASP A 102 -22.39 -16.82 2.92
C ASP A 102 -21.62 -18.11 2.59
N GLY A 103 -22.23 -18.97 1.75
CA GLY A 103 -21.60 -20.21 1.30
C GLY A 103 -20.39 -19.95 0.39
N ASN A 104 -20.44 -18.99 -0.51
CA ASN A 104 -19.32 -18.61 -1.35
C ASN A 104 -18.18 -17.99 -0.51
N GLN A 105 -18.50 -17.20 0.51
CA GLN A 105 -17.51 -16.68 1.46
C GLN A 105 -16.85 -17.82 2.24
N PHE A 106 -17.63 -18.80 2.69
CA PHE A 106 -17.11 -19.98 3.37
C PHE A 106 -16.18 -20.80 2.46
N ILE A 107 -16.58 -21.06 1.21
CA ILE A 107 -15.75 -21.78 0.23
C ILE A 107 -14.46 -20.99 -0.04
N SER A 108 -14.53 -19.67 -0.19
CA SER A 108 -13.36 -18.80 -0.32
C SER A 108 -12.40 -18.92 0.86
N SER A 109 -12.93 -19.04 2.08
CA SER A 109 -12.11 -19.25 3.28
C SER A 109 -11.38 -20.59 3.29
N ILE A 110 -12.03 -21.67 2.82
CA ILE A 110 -11.41 -22.99 2.69
C ILE A 110 -10.31 -22.97 1.62
N MET A 111 -10.55 -22.29 0.49
CA MET A 111 -9.55 -22.10 -0.57
C MET A 111 -8.41 -21.16 -0.16
N ASN A 112 -8.64 -20.34 0.87
CA ASN A 112 -7.76 -19.27 1.33
C ASN A 112 -7.43 -18.23 0.24
N MET A 113 -8.37 -18.00 -0.65
CA MET A 113 -8.24 -17.00 -1.70
C MET A 113 -9.63 -16.52 -2.15
N PRO A 114 -9.71 -15.32 -2.75
CA PRO A 114 -10.93 -14.85 -3.39
C PRO A 114 -11.34 -15.79 -4.53
N ILE A 115 -12.64 -16.01 -4.68
CA ILE A 115 -13.18 -16.83 -5.79
C ILE A 115 -12.76 -16.28 -7.16
N SER A 116 -12.66 -14.95 -7.30
CA SER A 116 -12.20 -14.30 -8.53
C SER A 116 -10.79 -14.73 -8.94
N ASP A 117 -9.94 -14.99 -7.96
CA ASP A 117 -8.54 -15.33 -8.20
C ASP A 117 -8.38 -16.83 -8.47
N PHE A 118 -9.26 -17.64 -7.91
CA PHE A 118 -9.18 -19.09 -8.01
C PHE A 118 -9.11 -19.59 -9.47
N GLN A 119 -9.93 -19.03 -10.36
CA GLN A 119 -9.89 -19.41 -11.77
C GLN A 119 -8.57 -19.06 -12.44
N ILE A 120 -8.00 -17.89 -12.11
CA ILE A 120 -6.74 -17.42 -12.69
C ILE A 120 -5.58 -18.35 -12.33
N VAL A 121 -5.55 -18.83 -11.07
CA VAL A 121 -4.45 -19.65 -10.58
C VAL A 121 -4.61 -21.15 -10.81
N THR A 122 -5.75 -21.57 -11.31
CA THR A 122 -6.03 -23.02 -11.49
C THR A 122 -6.31 -23.40 -12.94
N SER A 123 -6.63 -22.46 -13.83
CA SER A 123 -6.98 -22.73 -15.23
C SER A 123 -6.08 -21.98 -16.22
N SER A 124 -5.42 -22.71 -17.09
CA SER A 124 -4.61 -22.15 -18.19
C SER A 124 -5.41 -21.27 -19.14
N ASP A 125 -6.68 -21.62 -19.40
CA ASP A 125 -7.50 -20.89 -20.35
C ASP A 125 -7.84 -19.48 -19.86
N VAL A 126 -8.10 -19.32 -18.57
CA VAL A 126 -8.38 -18.00 -17.97
C VAL A 126 -7.12 -17.15 -17.94
N MET A 127 -6.00 -17.77 -17.60
CA MET A 127 -4.71 -17.10 -17.49
C MET A 127 -4.25 -16.51 -18.84
N THR A 128 -4.40 -17.25 -19.95
CA THR A 128 -4.00 -16.80 -21.28
C THR A 128 -4.79 -15.60 -21.83
N HIS A 129 -5.94 -15.29 -21.22
CA HIS A 129 -6.78 -14.16 -21.61
C HIS A 129 -6.57 -12.91 -20.73
N LEU A 130 -5.67 -12.95 -19.73
CA LEU A 130 -5.33 -11.79 -18.92
C LEU A 130 -4.56 -10.76 -19.75
N LYS A 131 -4.93 -9.50 -19.62
CA LYS A 131 -4.13 -8.41 -20.18
C LYS A 131 -2.82 -8.26 -19.40
N PRO A 132 -1.73 -7.78 -20.02
CA PRO A 132 -0.42 -7.65 -19.35
C PRO A 132 -0.49 -6.92 -18.01
N ARG A 133 -1.26 -5.84 -17.92
CA ARG A 133 -1.44 -5.09 -16.67
C ARG A 133 -2.19 -5.87 -15.59
N GLU A 134 -3.24 -6.59 -15.98
CA GLU A 134 -4.02 -7.44 -15.05
C GLU A 134 -3.17 -8.59 -14.53
N PHE A 135 -2.33 -9.17 -15.38
CA PHE A 135 -1.35 -10.19 -15.02
C PHE A 135 -0.30 -9.66 -14.05
N SER A 136 0.27 -8.49 -14.33
CA SER A 136 1.24 -7.83 -13.44
C SER A 136 0.61 -7.52 -12.08
N ASP A 137 -0.57 -6.91 -12.05
CA ASP A 137 -1.29 -6.59 -10.80
C ASP A 137 -1.62 -7.86 -10.00
N PHE A 138 -1.92 -8.95 -10.70
CA PHE A 138 -2.16 -10.26 -10.08
C PHE A 138 -0.89 -10.84 -9.46
N LEU A 139 0.22 -10.87 -10.20
CA LEU A 139 1.51 -11.34 -9.69
C LEU A 139 1.93 -10.55 -8.45
N VAL A 140 1.88 -9.22 -8.53
CA VAL A 140 2.22 -8.34 -7.39
C VAL A 140 1.37 -8.66 -6.15
N LYS A 141 0.12 -9.08 -6.31
CA LYS A 141 -0.75 -9.44 -5.19
C LYS A 141 -0.30 -10.69 -4.43
N TYR A 142 0.32 -11.65 -5.12
CA TYR A 142 0.72 -12.94 -4.56
C TYR A 142 2.24 -13.11 -4.41
N ILE A 143 3.02 -12.09 -4.73
CA ILE A 143 4.44 -12.07 -4.36
C ILE A 143 4.53 -12.21 -2.84
N PRO A 144 5.20 -13.25 -2.30
CA PRO A 144 5.37 -13.42 -0.87
C PRO A 144 6.32 -12.33 -0.37
N GLU A 145 5.73 -11.30 0.19
CA GLU A 145 6.36 -10.03 0.48
C GLU A 145 6.98 -10.05 1.86
N LYS A 146 8.25 -10.38 1.98
CA LYS A 146 8.97 -10.17 3.23
C LYS A 146 10.40 -9.77 2.94
N LEU A 147 10.57 -8.50 2.58
CA LEU A 147 11.87 -7.86 2.64
C LEU A 147 12.02 -7.20 4.00
N ASN A 148 13.15 -7.42 4.67
CA ASN A 148 13.48 -6.60 5.81
C ASN A 148 14.14 -5.28 5.37
N LEU A 149 14.09 -4.30 6.24
CA LEU A 149 14.62 -2.97 5.95
C LEU A 149 16.11 -2.98 5.61
N ASP A 150 16.90 -3.84 6.22
CA ASP A 150 18.34 -3.93 5.95
C ASP A 150 18.63 -4.45 4.53
N GLN A 151 17.79 -5.33 4.02
CA GLN A 151 17.87 -5.75 2.61
C GLN A 151 17.50 -4.60 1.67
N LEU A 152 16.43 -3.87 1.97
CA LEU A 152 16.02 -2.70 1.20
C LEU A 152 17.12 -1.64 1.15
N LEU A 153 17.74 -1.33 2.29
CA LEU A 153 18.82 -0.36 2.39
C LEU A 153 20.10 -0.75 1.65
N LYS A 154 20.33 -2.04 1.40
CA LYS A 154 21.45 -2.55 0.62
C LYS A 154 21.28 -2.34 -0.89
N PHE A 155 20.07 -2.09 -1.36
CA PHE A 155 19.82 -1.89 -2.79
C PHE A 155 20.44 -0.60 -3.32
N ASP A 156 20.60 0.41 -2.47
CA ASP A 156 21.35 1.63 -2.83
C ASP A 156 22.47 1.91 -1.82
N PRO A 157 23.71 1.48 -2.11
CA PRO A 157 24.85 1.74 -1.24
C PRO A 157 25.24 3.21 -1.16
N THR A 158 24.69 4.08 -2.02
CA THR A 158 24.97 5.52 -2.01
C THR A 158 24.17 6.27 -0.96
N LEU A 159 23.18 5.63 -0.32
CA LEU A 159 22.43 6.21 0.78
C LEU A 159 23.33 6.44 1.99
N VAL A 160 23.40 7.69 2.45
CA VAL A 160 24.12 8.04 3.68
C VAL A 160 23.34 7.68 4.93
N GLU A 161 24.01 7.65 6.09
CA GLU A 161 23.37 7.18 7.33
C GLU A 161 22.19 8.08 7.77
N ALA A 162 22.23 9.37 7.45
CA ALA A 162 21.12 10.29 7.71
C ALA A 162 19.86 9.90 6.92
N GLU A 163 20.00 9.57 5.63
CA GLU A 163 18.90 9.09 4.77
C GLU A 163 18.35 7.76 5.25
N LYS A 164 19.23 6.82 5.62
CA LYS A 164 18.84 5.53 6.19
C LYS A 164 18.04 5.69 7.48
N ASN A 165 18.46 6.60 8.35
CA ASN A 165 17.75 6.87 9.60
C ASN A 165 16.38 7.52 9.37
N LEU A 166 16.26 8.42 8.40
CA LEU A 166 14.98 8.97 7.99
C LEU A 166 14.04 7.87 7.48
N LEU A 167 14.56 6.94 6.68
CA LEU A 167 13.77 5.82 6.17
C LEU A 167 13.35 4.86 7.31
N ARG A 168 14.28 4.51 8.22
CA ARG A 168 13.98 3.69 9.41
C ARG A 168 12.85 4.28 10.27
N ALA A 169 12.81 5.60 10.39
CA ALA A 169 11.79 6.29 11.19
C ALA A 169 10.38 6.21 10.58
N GLN A 170 10.25 5.97 9.27
CA GLN A 170 8.97 5.88 8.57
C GLN A 170 8.47 4.44 8.41
N VAL A 171 9.34 3.44 8.58
CA VAL A 171 8.99 2.03 8.45
C VAL A 171 8.42 1.52 9.76
N LYS A 172 7.16 1.06 9.74
CA LYS A 172 6.48 0.54 10.94
C LYS A 172 6.97 -0.84 11.33
N ASP A 173 7.08 -1.74 10.39
CA ASP A 173 7.64 -3.08 10.59
C ASP A 173 8.92 -3.22 9.77
N GLN A 174 10.04 -3.31 10.47
CA GLN A 174 11.35 -3.39 9.82
C GLN A 174 11.66 -4.80 9.30
N ASN A 175 10.89 -5.80 9.68
CA ASN A 175 11.09 -7.19 9.27
C ASN A 175 10.25 -7.57 8.05
N GLU A 176 9.14 -6.86 7.82
CA GLU A 176 8.21 -7.17 6.74
C GLU A 176 7.82 -5.88 6.00
N ILE A 177 8.52 -5.56 4.93
CA ILE A 177 8.23 -4.40 4.08
C ILE A 177 7.63 -4.89 2.77
N THR A 178 6.46 -4.37 2.44
CA THR A 178 5.72 -4.70 1.24
C THR A 178 5.82 -3.58 0.19
N ILE A 179 5.53 -3.88 -1.08
CA ILE A 179 5.45 -2.84 -2.13
C ILE A 179 4.40 -1.78 -1.78
N PRO A 180 3.20 -2.11 -1.25
CA PRO A 180 2.28 -1.12 -0.69
C PRO A 180 2.89 -0.24 0.40
N ASP A 181 3.71 -0.80 1.30
CA ASP A 181 4.40 -0.02 2.33
C ASP A 181 5.38 0.97 1.70
N ILE A 182 6.17 0.53 0.73
CA ILE A 182 7.08 1.41 -0.02
C ILE A 182 6.31 2.56 -0.70
N LYS A 183 5.18 2.26 -1.34
CA LYS A 183 4.31 3.29 -1.93
C LYS A 183 3.79 4.29 -0.89
N ASN A 184 3.46 3.81 0.31
CA ASN A 184 3.02 4.67 1.40
C ASN A 184 4.17 5.54 1.93
N ILE A 185 5.35 4.97 2.14
CA ILE A 185 6.55 5.67 2.59
C ILE A 185 6.98 6.72 1.55
N TYR A 186 6.93 6.39 0.27
CA TYR A 186 7.15 7.33 -0.83
C TYR A 186 6.21 8.55 -0.75
N LYS A 187 4.92 8.34 -0.50
CA LYS A 187 3.97 9.44 -0.35
C LYS A 187 4.30 10.30 0.86
N GLN A 188 4.68 9.67 1.99
CA GLN A 188 5.09 10.39 3.20
C GLN A 188 6.29 11.30 2.93
N PHE A 189 7.31 10.79 2.25
CA PHE A 189 8.47 11.61 1.90
C PHE A 189 8.12 12.74 0.92
N ARG A 190 7.22 12.52 -0.01
CA ARG A 190 6.72 13.60 -0.87
C ARG A 190 6.02 14.70 -0.08
N ASP A 191 5.20 14.34 0.89
CA ASP A 191 4.49 15.32 1.72
C ASP A 191 5.47 16.09 2.63
N LEU A 192 6.47 15.40 3.19
CA LEU A 192 7.56 16.00 3.96
C LEU A 192 8.40 16.94 3.08
N ASP A 193 8.75 16.54 1.89
CA ASP A 193 9.51 17.36 0.94
C ASP A 193 8.76 18.63 0.55
N LEU A 194 7.47 18.53 0.27
CA LEU A 194 6.63 19.70 0.00
C LEU A 194 6.58 20.68 1.16
N SER A 195 6.47 20.16 2.40
CA SER A 195 6.48 21.00 3.60
C SER A 195 7.82 21.69 3.80
N THR A 196 8.92 20.95 3.58
CA THR A 196 10.28 21.46 3.67
C THR A 196 10.55 22.52 2.60
N LYS A 197 10.10 22.31 1.37
CA LYS A 197 10.22 23.30 0.29
C LYS A 197 9.49 24.60 0.62
N ARG A 198 8.28 24.54 1.17
CA ARG A 198 7.55 25.74 1.62
C ARG A 198 8.31 26.47 2.73
N GLU A 199 8.94 25.74 3.66
CA GLU A 199 9.71 26.33 4.72
C GLU A 199 11.01 26.98 4.18
N ILE A 200 11.65 26.36 3.20
CA ILE A 200 12.79 26.96 2.47
C ILE A 200 12.37 28.28 1.83
N GLU A 201 11.29 28.29 1.05
CA GLU A 201 10.76 29.50 0.40
C GLU A 201 10.45 30.60 1.42
N ARG A 202 9.84 30.22 2.56
CA ARG A 202 9.57 31.16 3.67
C ARG A 202 10.85 31.75 4.26
N LEU A 203 11.84 30.91 4.53
CA LEU A 203 13.13 31.34 5.09
C LEU A 203 13.91 32.19 4.10
N GLU A 204 13.91 31.84 2.81
CA GLU A 204 14.55 32.65 1.76
C GLU A 204 13.90 34.03 1.64
N ALA A 205 12.57 34.09 1.66
CA ALA A 205 11.85 35.36 1.66
C ALA A 205 12.22 36.24 2.87
N LEU A 206 12.28 35.64 4.08
CA LEU A 206 12.67 36.34 5.31
C LEU A 206 14.12 36.88 5.22
N ILE A 207 15.03 36.04 4.72
CA ILE A 207 16.42 36.42 4.53
C ILE A 207 16.55 37.57 3.51
N GLN A 208 15.83 37.47 2.40
CA GLN A 208 15.84 38.47 1.34
C GLN A 208 15.23 39.80 1.84
N THR A 209 14.12 39.76 2.58
CA THR A 209 13.53 40.96 3.18
C THR A 209 14.51 41.64 4.13
N TYR A 210 15.18 40.86 4.98
CA TYR A 210 16.21 41.39 5.87
C TYR A 210 17.34 42.06 5.10
N MET A 211 17.85 41.43 4.03
CA MET A 211 18.94 41.98 3.21
C MET A 211 18.54 43.27 2.46
N GLN A 212 17.29 43.42 2.10
CA GLN A 212 16.78 44.64 1.46
C GLN A 212 16.61 45.80 2.44
N GLU A 213 16.23 45.52 3.68
CA GLU A 213 16.00 46.52 4.72
C GLU A 213 17.31 46.96 5.40
N HIS A 214 18.38 46.15 5.35
CA HIS A 214 19.59 46.37 6.16
C HIS A 214 20.85 46.32 5.29
N HIS A 215 21.38 47.50 4.98
CA HIS A 215 22.58 47.68 4.16
C HIS A 215 23.90 47.77 4.98
N GLY A 216 23.98 47.08 6.11
CA GLY A 216 25.23 47.05 6.86
C GLY A 216 25.09 46.23 8.14
N ALA A 217 25.88 45.17 8.27
CA ALA A 217 25.97 44.44 9.53
C ALA A 217 26.73 45.30 10.55
N THR A 218 26.14 45.58 11.71
CA THR A 218 26.91 46.11 12.82
C THR A 218 27.92 45.04 13.25
N THR A 219 29.18 45.36 13.25
CA THR A 219 30.27 44.45 13.67
C THR A 219 30.30 44.25 15.19
N ARG A 220 29.51 45.04 15.91
CA ARG A 220 29.48 45.02 17.38
C ARG A 220 28.59 43.93 17.89
N THR A 221 29.07 43.18 18.88
CA THR A 221 28.27 42.16 19.54
C THR A 221 27.19 42.77 20.43
N GLN A 222 26.13 42.03 20.68
CA GLN A 222 25.05 42.43 21.59
C GLN A 222 25.56 42.87 22.95
N GLU A 223 26.56 42.16 23.49
CA GLU A 223 27.23 42.46 24.76
C GLU A 223 27.93 43.83 24.74
N VAL A 224 28.63 44.17 23.65
CA VAL A 224 29.34 45.45 23.49
C VAL A 224 28.35 46.61 23.39
N ILE A 225 27.29 46.46 22.62
CA ILE A 225 26.24 47.49 22.48
C ILE A 225 25.51 47.68 23.82
N GLN A 226 25.24 46.60 24.53
CA GLN A 226 24.62 46.59 25.83
C GLN A 226 25.52 47.22 26.91
N ALA A 227 26.83 46.98 26.83
CA ALA A 227 27.82 47.62 27.67
C ALA A 227 27.90 49.15 27.42
N ASP A 228 27.84 49.60 26.18
CA ASP A 228 27.82 51.02 25.84
C ASP A 228 26.47 51.68 26.17
N LEU A 229 25.37 50.96 26.03
CA LEU A 229 24.05 51.38 26.50
C LEU A 229 24.07 51.56 28.02
N SER A 230 24.66 50.59 28.75
CA SER A 230 24.85 50.65 30.18
C SER A 230 25.73 51.83 30.59
N LYS A 231 26.88 52.06 29.90
CA LYS A 231 27.75 53.20 30.15
C LYS A 231 27.03 54.54 29.91
N THR A 232 26.31 54.65 28.78
CA THR A 232 25.59 55.85 28.41
C THR A 232 24.44 56.09 29.40
N SER A 233 23.72 55.04 29.80
CA SER A 233 22.66 55.07 30.79
C SER A 233 23.20 55.41 32.19
N ASN A 234 24.36 54.86 32.57
CA ASN A 234 25.03 55.21 33.82
C ASN A 234 25.47 56.67 33.83
N LEU A 235 26.06 57.18 32.73
CA LEU A 235 26.45 58.57 32.59
C LEU A 235 25.23 59.51 32.63
N GLU A 236 24.12 59.16 31.96
CA GLU A 236 22.89 59.90 32.01
C GLU A 236 22.21 59.81 33.38
N ALA A 237 22.20 58.61 34.00
CA ALA A 237 21.66 58.44 35.35
C ALA A 237 22.45 59.26 36.37
N GLN A 238 23.81 59.34 36.22
CA GLN A 238 24.66 60.20 37.02
C GLN A 238 24.38 61.67 36.77
N TYR A 239 24.12 62.08 35.53
CA TYR A 239 23.78 63.47 35.19
C TYR A 239 22.39 63.85 35.61
N ILE A 240 21.37 63.00 35.34
CA ILE A 240 19.98 63.20 35.74
C ILE A 240 19.79 63.03 37.25
N ALA A 241 20.62 62.18 37.90
CA ALA A 241 20.60 62.01 39.35
C ALA A 241 21.00 63.30 40.11
N ALA A 242 21.71 64.18 39.48
CA ALA A 242 22.02 65.48 40.06
C ALA A 242 20.83 66.49 39.97
N GLU A 243 20.04 66.39 38.89
CA GLU A 243 18.91 67.39 38.66
C GLU A 243 17.49 66.80 38.70
N LYS A 244 17.29 65.52 38.42
CA LYS A 244 15.93 64.93 38.23
C LYS A 244 15.67 63.63 39.03
N ARG A 245 16.45 63.35 40.06
CA ARG A 245 16.32 62.11 40.87
C ARG A 245 14.90 61.71 41.28
N LYS A 246 14.09 62.64 41.64
CA LYS A 246 12.70 62.33 42.07
C LYS A 246 11.76 61.93 40.93
N LYS A 247 11.89 62.52 39.76
CA LYS A 247 10.94 62.38 38.65
C LYS A 247 11.14 61.09 37.87
N THR A 248 12.42 60.71 37.66
CA THR A 248 12.78 59.48 36.89
C THR A 248 12.51 58.22 37.69
N ASN A 249 12.82 58.24 39.00
CA ASN A 249 12.50 57.11 39.89
C ASN A 249 11.00 56.91 40.05
N GLN A 250 10.18 58.00 40.08
CA GLN A 250 8.73 57.86 40.10
C GLN A 250 8.17 57.29 38.78
N GLN A 251 8.70 57.69 37.64
CA GLN A 251 8.28 57.14 36.35
C GLN A 251 8.64 55.63 36.18
N LEU A 252 9.87 55.26 36.60
CA LEU A 252 10.27 53.84 36.58
C LEU A 252 9.42 53.01 37.55
N LEU A 253 9.12 53.57 38.72
CA LEU A 253 8.25 52.92 39.68
C LEU A 253 6.83 52.70 39.12
N GLN A 254 6.30 53.68 38.37
CA GLN A 254 4.99 53.54 37.71
C GLN A 254 5.01 52.46 36.63
N ILE A 255 6.08 52.35 35.82
CA ILE A 255 6.22 51.32 34.79
C ILE A 255 6.32 49.91 35.43
N ILE A 256 7.15 49.79 36.48
CA ILE A 256 7.28 48.52 37.26
C ILE A 256 5.91 48.13 37.85
N GLN A 257 5.19 49.08 38.43
CA GLN A 257 3.85 48.85 38.99
C GLN A 257 2.84 48.42 37.90
N SER A 258 2.90 49.06 36.73
CA SER A 258 2.04 48.70 35.57
C SER A 258 2.31 47.29 35.10
N LEU A 259 3.59 46.91 34.86
CA LEU A 259 3.97 45.57 34.46
C LEU A 259 3.66 44.50 35.52
N GLN A 260 3.86 44.82 36.80
CA GLN A 260 3.48 43.94 37.90
C GLN A 260 1.99 43.67 37.94
N THR A 261 1.16 44.72 37.74
CA THR A 261 -0.30 44.59 37.69
C THR A 261 -0.74 43.75 36.47
N GLU A 262 -0.10 43.94 35.32
CA GLU A 262 -0.39 43.18 34.09
C GLU A 262 -0.02 41.71 34.19
N LEU A 263 1.06 41.39 34.95
CA LEU A 263 1.55 40.01 35.17
C LEU A 263 0.85 39.34 36.36
N GLN A 264 0.13 40.10 37.18
CA GLN A 264 -0.52 39.60 38.39
C GLN A 264 -1.56 38.54 38.04
N GLY A 265 -1.39 37.32 38.57
CA GLY A 265 -2.30 36.19 38.35
C GLY A 265 -2.08 35.42 37.05
N LYS A 266 -1.18 35.87 36.20
CA LYS A 266 -0.82 35.13 34.97
C LYS A 266 0.21 34.03 35.28
N LYS A 267 -0.12 32.81 34.90
CA LYS A 267 0.78 31.63 35.03
C LYS A 267 1.05 31.05 33.66
N LEU A 268 2.21 30.45 33.51
CA LEU A 268 2.52 29.65 32.35
C LEU A 268 1.53 28.49 32.26
N VAL A 269 1.06 28.24 31.07
CA VAL A 269 0.22 27.07 30.79
C VAL A 269 1.14 25.86 30.70
N GLU A 270 0.93 24.88 31.55
CA GLU A 270 1.64 23.61 31.42
C GLU A 270 1.20 22.89 30.14
N LEU A 271 2.14 22.64 29.28
CA LEU A 271 1.92 21.92 28.04
C LEU A 271 2.35 20.47 28.24
N LYS A 272 1.39 19.57 28.15
CA LYS A 272 1.66 18.14 28.26
C LYS A 272 2.41 17.60 27.03
N TYR A 273 2.22 18.24 25.90
CA TYR A 273 2.82 17.86 24.61
C TYR A 273 3.30 19.11 23.89
N LYS A 274 4.27 18.96 22.98
CA LYS A 274 4.64 20.01 22.04
C LYS A 274 3.70 20.00 20.84
N SER A 275 3.46 21.17 20.26
CA SER A 275 2.62 21.29 19.06
C SER A 275 3.13 20.38 17.91
N GLN A 276 4.45 20.28 17.75
CA GLN A 276 5.10 19.47 16.75
C GLN A 276 4.80 17.96 16.89
N ASP A 277 4.72 17.45 18.11
CA ASP A 277 4.42 16.03 18.37
C ASP A 277 2.97 15.70 17.95
N ILE A 278 2.05 16.62 18.26
CA ILE A 278 0.64 16.49 17.86
C ILE A 278 0.49 16.57 16.34
N TYR A 279 1.22 17.47 15.70
CA TYR A 279 1.24 17.58 14.23
C TYR A 279 1.67 16.25 13.58
N HIS A 280 2.76 15.64 14.06
CA HIS A 280 3.22 14.35 13.56
C HIS A 280 2.18 13.24 13.77
N TYR A 281 1.53 13.24 14.91
CA TYR A 281 0.46 12.27 15.20
C TYR A 281 -0.72 12.43 14.23
N VAL A 282 -1.14 13.66 13.95
CA VAL A 282 -2.19 13.97 12.97
C VAL A 282 -1.79 13.44 11.57
N GLN A 283 -0.54 13.64 11.16
CA GLN A 283 -0.05 13.12 9.89
C GLN A 283 -0.10 11.57 9.82
N GLN A 284 0.23 10.89 10.91
CA GLN A 284 0.10 9.42 11.00
C GLN A 284 -1.37 8.99 10.84
N LEU A 285 -2.30 9.71 11.46
CA LEU A 285 -3.73 9.43 11.32
C LEU A 285 -4.23 9.64 9.88
N TYR A 286 -3.75 10.67 9.19
CA TYR A 286 -4.05 10.88 7.77
C TYR A 286 -3.55 9.71 6.91
N ASN A 287 -2.33 9.23 7.19
CA ASN A 287 -1.77 8.10 6.48
C ASN A 287 -2.50 6.78 6.76
N TYR A 288 -3.07 6.63 7.94
CA TYR A 288 -3.96 5.52 8.28
C TYR A 288 -5.30 5.60 7.54
N LYS A 289 -5.86 6.80 7.41
CA LYS A 289 -7.17 7.05 6.78
C LYS A 289 -7.14 6.87 5.26
N ARG A 290 -6.11 7.37 4.59
CA ARG A 290 -5.99 7.38 3.11
C ARG A 290 -6.17 6.02 2.42
N PRO A 291 -5.56 4.93 2.90
CA PRO A 291 -5.78 3.60 2.31
C PRO A 291 -7.24 3.16 2.37
N MET A 292 -7.92 3.48 3.48
CA MET A 292 -9.34 3.15 3.65
C MET A 292 -10.22 3.93 2.68
N GLU A 293 -9.97 5.22 2.48
CA GLU A 293 -10.67 6.04 1.49
C GLU A 293 -10.45 5.52 0.06
N SER A 294 -9.22 5.06 -0.23
CA SER A 294 -8.90 4.44 -1.51
C SER A 294 -9.66 3.12 -1.70
N GLN A 295 -9.68 2.28 -0.67
CA GLN A 295 -10.40 1.01 -0.70
C GLN A 295 -11.90 1.21 -0.87
N LEU A 296 -12.48 2.17 -0.15
CA LEU A 296 -13.89 2.52 -0.27
C LEU A 296 -14.23 2.89 -1.71
N ARG A 297 -13.41 3.76 -2.33
CA ARG A 297 -13.60 4.18 -3.73
C ARG A 297 -13.48 3.01 -4.71
N ILE A 298 -12.53 2.10 -4.47
CA ILE A 298 -12.37 0.88 -5.29
C ILE A 298 -13.63 0.03 -5.18
N ASN A 299 -14.11 -0.20 -3.96
CA ASN A 299 -15.32 -0.98 -3.72
C ASN A 299 -16.54 -0.33 -4.38
N ASP A 300 -16.73 0.98 -4.23
CA ASP A 300 -17.84 1.72 -4.83
C ASP A 300 -17.80 1.64 -6.37
N ASN A 301 -16.63 1.81 -6.98
CA ASN A 301 -16.44 1.64 -8.43
C ASN A 301 -16.76 0.21 -8.87
N THR A 302 -16.38 -0.77 -8.07
CA THR A 302 -16.65 -2.19 -8.35
C THR A 302 -18.15 -2.47 -8.29
N ILE A 303 -18.81 -1.97 -7.26
CA ILE A 303 -20.28 -2.04 -7.10
C ILE A 303 -20.98 -1.39 -8.31
N GLN A 304 -20.54 -0.20 -8.70
CA GLN A 304 -21.10 0.50 -9.84
C GLN A 304 -20.97 -0.29 -11.15
N LYS A 305 -19.78 -0.84 -11.41
CA LYS A 305 -19.54 -1.69 -12.60
C LYS A 305 -20.41 -2.95 -12.58
N MET A 306 -20.47 -3.63 -11.44
CA MET A 306 -21.31 -4.82 -11.29
C MET A 306 -22.79 -4.50 -11.52
N ASN A 307 -23.29 -3.37 -10.99
CA ASN A 307 -24.65 -2.93 -11.26
C ASN A 307 -24.91 -2.64 -12.75
N GLN A 308 -23.93 -2.05 -13.44
CA GLN A 308 -24.01 -1.83 -14.90
C GLN A 308 -24.06 -3.17 -15.65
N TYR A 309 -23.23 -4.14 -15.23
CA TYR A 309 -23.25 -5.49 -15.82
C TYR A 309 -24.57 -6.19 -15.57
N ILE A 310 -25.09 -6.15 -14.34
CA ILE A 310 -26.41 -6.70 -14.00
C ILE A 310 -27.49 -6.08 -14.89
N ALA A 311 -27.50 -4.74 -15.01
CA ALA A 311 -28.45 -4.01 -15.86
C ALA A 311 -28.34 -4.39 -17.35
N SER A 312 -27.11 -4.64 -17.83
CA SER A 312 -26.86 -5.10 -19.19
C SER A 312 -27.32 -6.56 -19.40
N MET A 313 -27.10 -7.41 -18.40
CA MET A 313 -27.49 -8.82 -18.43
C MET A 313 -29.02 -9.03 -18.31
N GLN A 314 -29.71 -8.11 -17.66
CA GLN A 314 -31.18 -8.11 -17.56
C GLN A 314 -31.87 -7.77 -18.87
N LYS A 315 -31.15 -7.18 -19.81
CA LYS A 315 -31.66 -6.97 -21.16
C LYS A 315 -31.59 -8.30 -21.92
N SER A 316 -32.61 -8.60 -22.68
CA SER A 316 -32.67 -9.79 -23.54
C SER A 316 -31.65 -9.79 -24.67
N GLN A 317 -30.91 -8.71 -24.87
CA GLN A 317 -29.87 -8.57 -25.89
C GLN A 317 -28.50 -9.00 -25.35
N CYS A 318 -27.68 -9.58 -26.23
CA CYS A 318 -26.30 -9.96 -25.88
C CYS A 318 -25.46 -8.70 -25.56
N PRO A 319 -24.77 -8.64 -24.44
CA PRO A 319 -23.95 -7.48 -24.08
C PRO A 319 -22.75 -7.27 -25.02
N LEU A 320 -22.36 -8.29 -25.78
CA LEU A 320 -21.25 -8.23 -26.74
C LEU A 320 -21.71 -7.97 -28.18
N HIS A 321 -23.00 -8.18 -28.50
CA HIS A 321 -23.54 -7.94 -29.84
C HIS A 321 -25.03 -7.64 -29.75
N GLN A 322 -25.42 -6.41 -30.12
CA GLN A 322 -26.78 -5.88 -29.90
C GLN A 322 -27.89 -6.60 -30.70
N ASP A 323 -27.52 -7.29 -31.77
CA ASP A 323 -28.47 -7.99 -32.64
C ASP A 323 -28.74 -9.44 -32.22
N ILE A 324 -28.08 -9.93 -31.17
CA ILE A 324 -28.23 -11.29 -30.66
C ILE A 324 -29.13 -11.29 -29.43
N VAL A 325 -30.23 -11.97 -29.51
CA VAL A 325 -31.10 -12.22 -28.35
C VAL A 325 -30.50 -13.34 -27.52
N CYS A 326 -30.09 -13.03 -26.31
CA CYS A 326 -29.52 -14.00 -25.38
C CYS A 326 -30.63 -14.73 -24.66
N GLN A 327 -30.83 -16.00 -25.01
CA GLN A 327 -31.81 -16.89 -24.35
C GLN A 327 -31.23 -17.61 -23.12
N THR A 328 -29.95 -17.37 -22.82
CA THR A 328 -29.31 -18.01 -21.68
C THR A 328 -29.83 -17.41 -20.38
N ASP A 329 -30.21 -18.30 -19.47
CA ASP A 329 -30.55 -17.85 -18.11
C ASP A 329 -29.32 -17.35 -17.37
N LYS A 330 -29.33 -16.06 -17.13
CA LYS A 330 -28.24 -15.33 -16.45
C LYS A 330 -28.47 -15.17 -14.96
N SER A 331 -29.56 -15.74 -14.44
CA SER A 331 -30.01 -15.49 -13.06
C SER A 331 -28.97 -15.87 -12.01
N ALA A 332 -28.19 -16.92 -12.26
CA ALA A 332 -27.13 -17.35 -11.36
C ALA A 332 -26.01 -16.32 -11.26
N VAL A 333 -25.52 -15.84 -12.41
CA VAL A 333 -24.45 -14.84 -12.46
C VAL A 333 -24.91 -13.52 -11.86
N ILE A 334 -26.14 -13.10 -12.15
CA ILE A 334 -26.72 -11.89 -11.55
C ILE A 334 -26.79 -12.03 -10.03
N ARG A 335 -27.21 -13.18 -9.52
CA ARG A 335 -27.31 -13.43 -8.08
C ARG A 335 -25.94 -13.41 -7.40
N GLU A 336 -24.93 -14.01 -8.02
CA GLU A 336 -23.55 -13.97 -7.52
C GLU A 336 -23.01 -12.54 -7.46
N MET A 337 -23.22 -11.77 -8.51
CA MET A 337 -22.85 -10.35 -8.53
C MET A 337 -23.60 -9.56 -7.45
N GLN A 338 -24.89 -9.81 -7.25
CA GLN A 338 -25.67 -9.17 -6.19
C GLN A 338 -25.13 -9.50 -4.79
N ASN A 339 -24.76 -10.76 -4.56
CA ASN A 339 -24.16 -11.18 -3.30
C ASN A 339 -22.81 -10.50 -3.06
N THR A 340 -21.98 -10.38 -4.12
CA THR A 340 -20.70 -9.66 -4.06
C THR A 340 -20.93 -8.18 -3.76
N ILE A 341 -21.91 -7.56 -4.41
CA ILE A 341 -22.29 -6.17 -4.13
C ILE A 341 -22.67 -6.02 -2.65
N GLN A 342 -23.49 -6.92 -2.13
CA GLN A 342 -23.93 -6.85 -0.73
C GLN A 342 -22.76 -7.00 0.24
N SER A 343 -21.83 -7.92 -0.04
CA SER A 343 -20.59 -8.07 0.74
C SER A 343 -19.72 -6.81 0.71
N LEU A 344 -19.54 -6.23 -0.47
CA LEU A 344 -18.78 -4.97 -0.63
C LEU A 344 -19.48 -3.81 0.08
N GLN A 345 -20.81 -3.75 0.04
CA GLN A 345 -21.59 -2.74 0.76
C GLN A 345 -21.41 -2.87 2.27
N GLN A 346 -21.44 -4.11 2.78
CA GLN A 346 -21.19 -4.36 4.21
C GLN A 346 -19.77 -3.95 4.61
N ASN A 347 -18.78 -4.34 3.82
CA ASN A 347 -17.38 -3.91 4.02
C ASN A 347 -17.27 -2.38 3.98
N ASN A 348 -17.97 -1.74 3.05
CA ASN A 348 -18.00 -0.27 2.94
C ASN A 348 -18.59 0.40 4.18
N LEU A 349 -19.54 -0.23 4.87
CA LEU A 349 -20.07 0.30 6.13
C LEU A 349 -18.98 0.30 7.22
N GLU A 350 -18.23 -0.78 7.34
CA GLU A 350 -17.13 -0.87 8.32
C GLU A 350 -16.01 0.12 7.99
N ILE A 351 -15.62 0.21 6.72
CA ILE A 351 -14.62 1.17 6.26
C ILE A 351 -15.09 2.60 6.53
N LYS A 352 -16.36 2.93 6.22
CA LYS A 352 -16.94 4.25 6.51
C LYS A 352 -16.90 4.57 8.00
N ALA A 353 -17.28 3.60 8.85
CA ALA A 353 -17.23 3.78 10.29
C ALA A 353 -15.79 4.06 10.80
N ASN A 354 -14.80 3.35 10.25
CA ASN A 354 -13.40 3.57 10.60
C ASN A 354 -12.86 4.91 10.07
N ILE A 355 -13.25 5.30 8.85
CA ILE A 355 -12.93 6.62 8.29
C ILE A 355 -13.55 7.73 9.15
N GLU A 356 -14.79 7.55 9.58
CA GLU A 356 -15.49 8.51 10.43
C GLU A 356 -14.79 8.67 11.79
N LYS A 357 -14.43 7.53 12.44
CA LYS A 357 -13.65 7.55 13.68
C LYS A 357 -12.31 8.25 13.49
N ALA A 358 -11.55 7.87 12.45
CA ALA A 358 -10.28 8.50 12.15
C ALA A 358 -10.45 9.99 11.87
N THR A 359 -11.46 10.37 11.11
CA THR A 359 -11.77 11.77 10.79
C THR A 359 -12.08 12.56 12.06
N LYS A 360 -12.92 12.01 12.94
CA LYS A 360 -13.23 12.65 14.22
C LYS A 360 -11.96 12.84 15.06
N THR A 361 -11.15 11.79 15.18
CA THR A 361 -9.88 11.86 15.93
C THR A 361 -8.93 12.90 15.33
N ILE A 362 -8.80 12.95 13.99
CA ILE A 362 -8.01 13.97 13.29
C ILE A 362 -8.51 15.36 13.66
N THR A 363 -9.83 15.59 13.54
CA THR A 363 -10.43 16.90 13.86
C THR A 363 -10.18 17.30 15.32
N ASP A 364 -10.32 16.35 16.25
CA ASP A 364 -10.08 16.60 17.69
C ASP A 364 -8.62 16.98 17.96
N TYR A 365 -7.67 16.25 17.33
CA TYR A 365 -6.24 16.54 17.50
C TYR A 365 -5.78 17.78 16.73
N GLU A 366 -6.37 18.09 15.58
CA GLU A 366 -6.14 19.37 14.88
C GLU A 366 -6.61 20.54 15.72
N ALA A 367 -7.81 20.43 16.32
CA ALA A 367 -8.31 21.44 17.26
C ALA A 367 -7.41 21.55 18.50
N TYR A 368 -6.89 20.41 19.00
CA TYR A 368 -5.94 20.41 20.11
C TYR A 368 -4.59 21.01 19.71
N TYR A 369 -4.10 20.73 18.51
CA TYR A 369 -2.91 21.33 17.94
C TYR A 369 -3.00 22.87 17.89
N GLN A 370 -4.13 23.40 17.42
CA GLN A 370 -4.34 24.86 17.41
C GLN A 370 -4.28 25.44 18.83
N LYS A 371 -4.93 24.77 19.79
CA LYS A 371 -4.88 25.22 21.20
C LYS A 371 -3.45 25.18 21.78
N LEU A 372 -2.65 24.18 21.40
CA LEU A 372 -1.25 24.11 21.83
C LEU A 372 -0.44 25.26 21.24
N LEU A 373 -0.61 25.58 19.95
CA LEU A 373 0.05 26.72 19.31
C LEU A 373 -0.29 28.05 20.01
N GLU A 374 -1.56 28.23 20.34
CA GLU A 374 -2.01 29.41 21.09
C GLU A 374 -1.38 29.47 22.48
N ALA A 375 -1.33 28.33 23.18
CA ALA A 375 -0.73 28.25 24.51
C ALA A 375 0.80 28.44 24.48
N GLU A 376 1.49 27.88 23.48
CA GLU A 376 2.93 28.11 23.27
C GLU A 376 3.21 29.61 23.02
N LYS A 377 2.41 30.25 22.16
CA LYS A 377 2.50 31.70 21.91
C LYS A 377 2.25 32.51 23.18
N TYR A 378 1.19 32.17 23.92
CA TYR A 378 0.91 32.82 25.21
C TYR A 378 2.07 32.70 26.20
N ASN A 379 2.65 31.48 26.33
CA ASN A 379 3.80 31.24 27.21
C ASN A 379 5.03 32.07 26.79
N GLN A 380 5.29 32.20 25.50
CA GLN A 380 6.38 33.02 24.98
C GLN A 380 6.18 34.51 25.28
N GLU A 381 4.95 35.01 25.07
CA GLU A 381 4.60 36.43 25.38
C GLU A 381 4.70 36.71 26.89
N LEU A 382 4.29 35.76 27.73
CA LEU A 382 4.37 35.89 29.18
C LEU A 382 5.82 35.91 29.66
N ALA A 383 6.66 35.00 29.15
CA ALA A 383 8.09 34.95 29.49
C ALA A 383 8.82 36.24 29.07
N LEU A 384 8.46 36.79 27.91
CA LEU A 384 9.00 38.06 27.43
C LEU A 384 8.70 39.20 28.41
N LYS A 385 7.45 39.32 28.85
CA LYS A 385 7.02 40.36 29.81
C LYS A 385 7.64 40.15 31.19
N GLN A 386 7.83 38.93 31.65
CA GLN A 386 8.51 38.65 32.92
C GLN A 386 9.97 39.06 32.87
N ASN A 387 10.66 38.81 31.75
CA ASN A 387 12.05 39.25 31.55
C ASN A 387 12.15 40.79 31.55
N GLN A 388 11.22 41.48 30.90
CA GLN A 388 11.18 42.93 30.89
C GLN A 388 10.99 43.52 32.31
N LEU A 389 10.14 42.91 33.13
CA LEU A 389 9.93 43.34 34.51
C LEU A 389 11.22 43.20 35.35
N GLU A 390 11.90 42.09 35.29
CA GLU A 390 13.16 41.85 36.03
C GLU A 390 14.28 42.80 35.58
N GLU A 391 14.37 43.10 34.29
CA GLU A 391 15.32 44.02 33.72
C GLU A 391 15.06 45.45 34.27
N HIS A 392 13.83 45.91 34.29
CA HIS A 392 13.47 47.21 34.85
C HIS A 392 13.74 47.33 36.36
N LYS A 393 13.48 46.26 37.14
CA LYS A 393 13.81 46.21 38.57
C LYS A 393 15.31 46.37 38.83
N LYS A 394 16.17 45.70 38.03
CA LYS A 394 17.64 45.81 38.14
C LYS A 394 18.12 47.23 37.89
N VAL A 395 17.56 47.90 36.89
CA VAL A 395 17.89 49.28 36.55
C VAL A 395 17.51 50.25 37.69
N TYR A 396 16.32 50.03 38.30
CA TYR A 396 15.85 50.85 39.42
C TYR A 396 16.75 50.71 40.65
N GLN A 397 17.14 49.49 41.02
CA GLN A 397 18.00 49.24 42.17
C GLN A 397 19.42 49.84 41.99
N ALA A 398 19.95 49.79 40.78
CA ALA A 398 21.25 50.39 40.45
C ALA A 398 21.20 51.95 40.60
N SER A 399 20.10 52.58 40.16
CA SER A 399 19.94 54.04 40.19
C SER A 399 19.78 54.62 41.60
N VAL A 400 19.38 53.81 42.56
CA VAL A 400 19.17 54.23 43.97
C VAL A 400 20.47 54.17 44.76
N GLN A 401 21.49 53.40 44.32
CA GLN A 401 22.72 53.18 45.06
C GLN A 401 23.88 54.11 44.73
N GLU A 402 23.84 54.87 43.62
CA GLU A 402 24.94 55.76 43.21
C GLU A 402 24.75 57.21 43.67
N THR A 403 25.68 57.66 44.45
CA THR A 403 25.62 59.00 45.08
C THR A 403 26.50 60.11 44.48
N ASN A 404 27.40 59.88 43.52
CA ASN A 404 28.26 60.91 42.93
C ASN A 404 28.40 60.74 41.40
N GLY A 405 27.87 61.68 40.64
CA GLY A 405 27.96 61.71 39.18
C GLY A 405 29.07 62.59 38.62
N PRO A 406 29.58 62.26 37.43
CA PRO A 406 30.61 63.04 36.75
C PRO A 406 30.07 64.39 36.21
N LYS A 407 30.93 65.42 36.15
CA LYS A 407 30.60 66.72 35.52
C LYS A 407 30.51 66.57 34.00
N ILE A 408 29.29 66.55 33.47
CA ILE A 408 29.02 66.43 32.02
C ILE A 408 28.51 67.82 31.53
N SER A 409 28.87 68.20 30.29
CA SER A 409 28.47 69.47 29.69
C SER A 409 26.95 69.50 29.45
N LYS A 410 26.31 70.69 29.64
CA LYS A 410 24.83 70.86 29.54
C LYS A 410 24.23 70.54 28.18
N ASN A 411 25.00 70.27 27.14
CA ASN A 411 24.55 70.07 25.76
C ASN A 411 24.71 68.62 25.26
N TYR A 412 24.93 67.64 26.15
CA TYR A 412 25.03 66.24 25.71
C TYR A 412 23.65 65.62 25.60
N ASP A 413 23.28 65.27 24.34
CA ASP A 413 21.99 64.65 24.08
C ASP A 413 22.04 63.15 24.35
N PHE A 414 21.77 62.76 25.60
CA PHE A 414 21.71 61.38 26.05
C PHE A 414 20.60 60.58 25.35
N LYS A 415 19.49 61.25 24.97
CA LYS A 415 18.36 60.63 24.31
C LYS A 415 18.76 60.17 22.91
N ALA A 416 19.33 61.09 22.10
CA ALA A 416 19.79 60.75 20.75
C ALA A 416 20.82 59.60 20.74
N LYS A 417 21.73 59.61 21.75
CA LYS A 417 22.75 58.57 21.87
C LYS A 417 22.16 57.21 22.25
N LYS A 418 21.18 57.19 23.17
CA LYS A 418 20.48 55.97 23.57
C LYS A 418 19.58 55.44 22.45
N ASP A 419 18.85 56.29 21.77
CA ASP A 419 18.00 55.91 20.66
C ASP A 419 18.83 55.27 19.55
N ALA A 420 20.03 55.86 19.24
CA ALA A 420 20.94 55.26 18.28
C ALA A 420 21.48 53.88 18.71
N LEU A 421 21.87 53.72 20.00
CA LEU A 421 22.32 52.44 20.53
C LEU A 421 21.18 51.40 20.63
N MET A 422 19.95 51.85 20.92
CA MET A 422 18.79 51.01 20.97
C MET A 422 18.41 50.52 19.55
N MET A 423 18.50 51.40 18.55
CA MET A 423 18.34 51.03 17.15
C MET A 423 19.43 50.01 16.73
N GLU A 424 20.67 50.28 17.11
CA GLU A 424 21.78 49.35 16.83
C GLU A 424 21.57 47.99 17.52
N PHE A 425 21.03 47.99 18.74
CA PHE A 425 20.69 46.74 19.45
C PHE A 425 19.56 45.97 18.77
N GLN A 426 18.49 46.65 18.36
CA GLN A 426 17.39 46.04 17.61
C GLN A 426 17.85 45.50 16.26
N GLU A 427 18.72 46.23 15.59
CA GLU A 427 19.35 45.77 14.35
C GLU A 427 20.23 44.52 14.58
N ARG A 428 20.95 44.47 15.71
CA ARG A 428 21.72 43.30 16.08
C ARG A 428 20.86 42.10 16.37
N LEU A 429 19.73 42.24 17.08
CA LEU A 429 18.75 41.18 17.29
C LEU A 429 18.20 40.65 15.98
N LYS A 430 17.83 41.56 15.08
CA LYS A 430 17.36 41.18 13.74
C LYS A 430 18.45 40.43 12.96
N TYR A 431 19.69 40.86 13.11
CA TYR A 431 20.84 40.18 12.49
C TYR A 431 21.04 38.77 13.04
N GLU A 432 20.93 38.59 14.34
CA GLU A 432 21.02 37.25 14.95
C GLU A 432 19.87 36.32 14.52
N GLN A 433 18.65 36.86 14.43
CA GLN A 433 17.51 36.13 13.85
C GLN A 433 17.77 35.80 12.37
N HIS A 434 18.40 36.69 11.63
CA HIS A 434 18.79 36.45 10.26
C HIS A 434 19.82 35.30 10.15
N LEU A 435 20.87 35.32 11.01
CA LEU A 435 21.85 34.22 11.07
C LEU A 435 21.20 32.89 11.44
N GLN A 436 20.26 32.91 12.38
CA GLN A 436 19.50 31.72 12.76
C GLN A 436 18.67 31.23 11.60
N SER A 437 18.03 32.15 10.86
CA SER A 437 17.24 31.80 9.65
C SER A 437 18.14 31.22 8.56
N GLN A 438 19.36 31.76 8.37
CA GLN A 438 20.34 31.20 7.42
C GLN A 438 20.76 29.77 7.82
N ASN A 439 21.04 29.53 9.11
CA ASN A 439 21.41 28.21 9.60
C ASN A 439 20.25 27.22 9.45
N ASN A 440 19.03 27.67 9.72
CA ASN A 440 17.83 26.85 9.52
C ASN A 440 17.60 26.57 8.02
N LEU A 441 17.79 27.57 7.17
CA LEU A 441 17.70 27.40 5.72
C LEU A 441 18.68 26.34 5.22
N LYS A 442 19.93 26.37 5.70
CA LYS A 442 20.93 25.36 5.36
C LYS A 442 20.46 23.95 5.74
N LYS A 443 19.97 23.78 6.98
CA LYS A 443 19.44 22.50 7.46
C LYS A 443 18.23 22.02 6.64
N GLN A 444 17.32 22.94 6.31
CA GLN A 444 16.15 22.60 5.51
C GLN A 444 16.54 22.20 4.07
N LYS A 445 17.56 22.85 3.48
CA LYS A 445 18.08 22.47 2.15
C LYS A 445 18.72 21.08 2.18
N GLU A 446 19.53 20.78 3.20
CA GLU A 446 20.11 19.44 3.39
C GLU A 446 18.99 18.38 3.54
N LEU A 447 17.96 18.68 4.33
CA LEU A 447 16.82 17.78 4.53
C LEU A 447 16.01 17.59 3.25
N HIS A 448 15.81 18.64 2.46
CA HIS A 448 15.20 18.59 1.14
C HIS A 448 15.97 17.67 0.19
N GLU A 449 17.30 17.78 0.15
CA GLU A 449 18.15 16.89 -0.65
C GLU A 449 18.00 15.42 -0.23
N TYR A 450 17.97 15.14 1.07
CA TYR A 450 17.74 13.78 1.58
C TYR A 450 16.36 13.24 1.18
N TYR A 451 15.32 14.07 1.30
CA TYR A 451 13.98 13.66 0.88
C TYR A 451 13.90 13.42 -0.63
N GLN A 452 14.49 14.28 -1.44
CA GLN A 452 14.53 14.11 -2.90
C GLN A 452 15.22 12.78 -3.29
N LYS A 453 16.31 12.45 -2.62
CA LYS A 453 17.02 11.20 -2.86
C LYS A 453 16.21 9.98 -2.44
N LEU A 454 15.57 10.03 -1.27
CA LEU A 454 14.68 8.96 -0.81
C LEU A 454 13.42 8.81 -1.68
N ILE A 455 12.84 9.92 -2.13
CA ILE A 455 11.73 9.92 -3.10
C ILE A 455 12.16 9.22 -4.39
N LYS A 456 13.33 9.56 -4.93
CA LYS A 456 13.86 8.91 -6.13
C LYS A 456 14.13 7.43 -5.89
N PHE A 457 14.69 7.06 -4.75
CA PHE A 457 14.96 5.67 -4.37
C PHE A 457 13.68 4.84 -4.29
N LEU A 458 12.60 5.40 -3.70
CA LEU A 458 11.33 4.72 -3.44
C LEU A 458 10.29 4.92 -4.55
N ALA A 459 10.58 5.68 -5.60
CA ALA A 459 9.67 5.92 -6.71
C ALA A 459 9.26 4.59 -7.39
N MET A 460 8.16 4.61 -8.13
CA MET A 460 7.69 3.42 -8.85
C MET A 460 8.70 2.93 -9.90
N ASP A 461 9.46 3.85 -10.45
CA ASP A 461 10.61 3.64 -11.35
C ASP A 461 11.95 3.73 -10.63
N GLY A 462 11.94 3.71 -9.30
CA GLY A 462 13.13 3.84 -8.46
C GLY A 462 13.81 2.51 -8.17
N ILE A 463 15.07 2.62 -7.74
CA ILE A 463 15.96 1.47 -7.48
C ILE A 463 15.32 0.47 -6.49
N ALA A 464 14.58 0.94 -5.49
CA ALA A 464 13.95 0.06 -4.51
C ALA A 464 12.94 -0.89 -5.16
N ILE A 465 12.04 -0.35 -5.98
CA ILE A 465 11.01 -1.16 -6.68
C ILE A 465 11.67 -2.04 -7.74
N GLU A 466 12.62 -1.49 -8.49
CA GLU A 466 13.39 -2.23 -9.49
C GLU A 466 14.09 -3.46 -8.86
N LYS A 467 14.82 -3.27 -7.78
CA LYS A 467 15.57 -4.35 -7.12
C LYS A 467 14.67 -5.38 -6.44
N ILE A 468 13.58 -4.95 -5.83
CA ILE A 468 12.56 -5.88 -5.32
C ILE A 468 11.99 -6.70 -6.46
N THR A 469 11.61 -6.04 -7.52
CA THR A 469 11.04 -6.72 -8.69
C THR A 469 12.06 -7.66 -9.32
N GLU A 470 13.31 -7.24 -9.50
CA GLU A 470 14.39 -8.11 -9.97
C GLU A 470 14.59 -9.34 -9.08
N TYR A 471 14.54 -9.16 -7.75
CA TYR A 471 14.67 -10.29 -6.82
C TYR A 471 13.57 -11.33 -7.06
N TYR A 472 12.31 -10.89 -7.19
CA TYR A 472 11.20 -11.81 -7.47
C TYR A 472 11.23 -12.33 -8.90
N LEU A 473 11.60 -11.51 -9.88
CA LEU A 473 11.78 -11.97 -11.25
C LEU A 473 12.83 -13.05 -11.33
N ASN A 474 13.95 -12.92 -10.60
CA ASN A 474 14.96 -13.96 -10.52
C ASN A 474 14.41 -15.26 -9.92
N LEU A 475 13.62 -15.17 -8.86
CA LEU A 475 12.96 -16.33 -8.26
C LEU A 475 11.99 -16.99 -9.25
N PHE A 476 11.17 -16.20 -9.96
CA PHE A 476 10.25 -16.68 -10.98
C PHE A 476 11.03 -17.37 -12.11
N ASN A 477 12.06 -16.71 -12.60
CA ASN A 477 12.91 -17.23 -13.68
C ASN A 477 13.61 -18.52 -13.29
N GLN A 478 14.12 -18.64 -12.05
CA GLN A 478 14.70 -19.87 -11.54
C GLN A 478 13.68 -21.01 -11.43
N THR A 479 12.48 -20.69 -10.92
CA THR A 479 11.39 -21.67 -10.80
C THR A 479 10.98 -22.19 -12.17
N ILE A 480 10.76 -21.30 -13.12
CA ILE A 480 10.41 -21.67 -14.50
C ILE A 480 11.53 -22.44 -15.19
N ALA A 481 12.78 -21.99 -15.06
CA ALA A 481 13.93 -22.68 -15.67
C ALA A 481 14.08 -24.13 -15.15
N ALA A 482 13.88 -24.36 -13.86
CA ALA A 482 13.88 -25.71 -13.29
C ALA A 482 12.77 -26.58 -13.89
N ARG A 483 11.59 -26.02 -14.17
CA ARG A 483 10.50 -26.75 -14.83
C ARG A 483 10.80 -27.03 -16.31
N ILE A 484 11.34 -26.04 -17.02
CA ILE A 484 11.74 -26.17 -18.42
C ILE A 484 12.77 -27.31 -18.57
N GLN A 485 13.75 -27.41 -17.67
CA GLN A 485 14.73 -28.52 -17.68
C GLN A 485 14.05 -29.87 -17.49
N LEU A 486 13.06 -29.99 -16.60
CA LEU A 486 12.32 -31.23 -16.39
C LEU A 486 11.47 -31.61 -17.62
N LEU A 487 10.92 -30.63 -18.31
CA LEU A 487 10.13 -30.84 -19.53
C LEU A 487 11.00 -31.11 -20.76
N ASN A 488 12.30 -30.79 -20.68
CA ASN A 488 13.27 -30.94 -21.79
C ASN A 488 12.76 -30.32 -23.12
N ILE A 489 12.24 -29.09 -23.03
CA ILE A 489 11.71 -28.34 -24.19
C ILE A 489 12.72 -27.31 -24.68
N ASP A 490 12.65 -26.97 -25.97
CA ASP A 490 13.53 -25.98 -26.63
C ASP A 490 13.02 -24.54 -26.49
N LEU A 491 12.50 -24.21 -25.35
CA LEU A 491 12.01 -22.86 -25.02
C LEU A 491 12.60 -22.38 -23.71
N ASN A 492 12.71 -21.07 -23.58
CA ASN A 492 13.02 -20.39 -22.33
C ASN A 492 11.99 -19.28 -22.08
N ILE A 493 11.56 -19.14 -20.86
CA ILE A 493 10.64 -18.07 -20.43
C ILE A 493 11.38 -17.20 -19.43
N GLN A 494 11.39 -15.91 -19.70
CA GLN A 494 12.01 -14.93 -18.82
C GLN A 494 10.98 -13.87 -18.41
N PHE A 495 10.75 -13.75 -17.12
CA PHE A 495 10.02 -12.64 -16.56
C PHE A 495 10.88 -11.39 -16.55
N VAL A 496 10.33 -10.30 -16.99
CA VAL A 496 10.98 -8.99 -17.13
C VAL A 496 10.12 -7.90 -16.55
N LEU A 497 10.75 -6.80 -16.17
CA LEU A 497 10.08 -5.56 -15.76
C LEU A 497 10.15 -4.57 -16.92
N ASP A 498 9.02 -4.38 -17.57
CA ASP A 498 8.85 -3.33 -18.58
C ASP A 498 7.87 -2.28 -17.99
N ASP A 499 6.68 -2.12 -18.56
CA ASP A 499 5.60 -1.30 -18.01
C ASP A 499 4.73 -2.12 -17.03
N GLY A 500 5.39 -2.87 -16.15
CA GLY A 500 4.86 -3.87 -15.22
C GLY A 500 5.59 -5.21 -15.39
N ILE A 501 5.22 -6.22 -14.60
CA ILE A 501 5.78 -7.55 -14.75
C ILE A 501 5.14 -8.23 -15.97
N SER A 502 5.98 -8.61 -16.92
CA SER A 502 5.60 -9.37 -18.10
C SER A 502 6.53 -10.57 -18.30
N TYR A 503 6.28 -11.40 -19.28
CA TYR A 503 7.18 -12.47 -19.64
C TYR A 503 7.50 -12.44 -21.14
N ARG A 504 8.70 -12.86 -21.47
CA ARG A 504 9.18 -13.04 -22.83
C ARG A 504 9.54 -14.51 -23.04
N VAL A 505 9.27 -14.99 -24.24
CA VAL A 505 9.60 -16.37 -24.63
C VAL A 505 10.77 -16.32 -25.61
N TYR A 506 11.75 -17.17 -25.39
CA TYR A 506 12.93 -17.29 -26.23
C TYR A 506 13.10 -18.73 -26.66
N LYS A 507 13.67 -18.93 -27.83
CA LYS A 507 14.14 -20.24 -28.23
C LYS A 507 15.44 -20.58 -27.50
N GLN A 508 15.59 -21.81 -26.97
CA GLN A 508 16.74 -22.18 -26.20
C GLN A 508 18.04 -21.98 -27.00
N GLY A 509 19.06 -21.40 -26.38
CA GLY A 509 20.33 -21.09 -27.02
C GLY A 509 20.34 -19.90 -27.99
N THR A 510 19.25 -19.19 -28.11
CA THR A 510 19.15 -17.92 -28.89
C THR A 510 18.68 -16.76 -28.01
N ASN A 511 18.95 -15.53 -28.48
CA ASN A 511 18.39 -14.31 -27.87
C ASN A 511 17.17 -13.83 -28.65
N GLU A 512 16.62 -14.65 -29.53
CA GLU A 512 15.45 -14.29 -30.32
C GLU A 512 14.19 -14.42 -29.47
N CYS A 513 13.52 -13.28 -29.26
CA CYS A 513 12.24 -13.24 -28.57
C CYS A 513 11.15 -13.67 -29.56
N LEU A 514 10.36 -14.65 -29.16
CA LEU A 514 9.25 -15.15 -29.96
C LEU A 514 7.97 -14.41 -29.57
N GLU A 515 7.23 -13.95 -30.57
CA GLU A 515 5.87 -13.45 -30.38
C GLU A 515 4.93 -14.63 -30.08
N TYR A 516 3.89 -14.38 -29.28
CA TYR A 516 2.96 -15.44 -28.87
C TYR A 516 2.31 -16.16 -30.07
N GLU A 517 2.05 -15.41 -31.17
CA GLU A 517 1.47 -15.92 -32.40
C GLU A 517 2.40 -16.89 -33.16
N GLN A 518 3.70 -16.75 -32.98
CA GLN A 518 4.73 -17.60 -33.61
C GLN A 518 4.87 -18.99 -32.97
N LEU A 519 4.33 -19.13 -31.76
CA LEU A 519 4.39 -20.38 -31.00
C LEU A 519 3.38 -21.39 -31.55
N SER A 520 3.77 -22.64 -31.60
CA SER A 520 2.86 -23.77 -31.86
C SER A 520 1.82 -23.92 -30.75
N THR A 521 0.73 -24.62 -31.03
CA THR A 521 -0.33 -24.87 -30.05
C THR A 521 0.21 -25.60 -28.81
N GLY A 522 1.09 -26.60 -29.02
CA GLY A 522 1.72 -27.32 -27.91
C GLY A 522 2.62 -26.43 -27.06
N GLU A 523 3.45 -25.57 -27.69
CA GLU A 523 4.29 -24.61 -26.98
C GLU A 523 3.45 -23.62 -26.16
N LYS A 524 2.37 -23.09 -26.72
CA LYS A 524 1.41 -22.23 -25.99
C LYS A 524 0.84 -22.92 -24.75
N LYS A 525 0.47 -24.19 -24.88
CA LYS A 525 -0.03 -24.99 -23.73
C LYS A 525 1.02 -25.17 -22.64
N ILE A 526 2.27 -25.45 -23.02
CA ILE A 526 3.38 -25.59 -22.06
C ILE A 526 3.68 -24.27 -21.36
N ILE A 527 3.73 -23.16 -22.10
CA ILE A 527 3.93 -21.83 -21.49
C ILE A 527 2.80 -21.50 -20.52
N ALA A 528 1.57 -21.73 -20.93
CA ALA A 528 0.39 -21.54 -20.08
C ALA A 528 0.47 -22.38 -18.80
N PHE A 529 0.88 -23.64 -18.94
CA PHE A 529 1.11 -24.52 -17.79
C PHE A 529 2.22 -24.01 -16.87
N LEU A 530 3.38 -23.61 -17.38
CA LEU A 530 4.51 -23.14 -16.58
C LEU A 530 4.16 -21.87 -15.79
N ILE A 531 3.43 -20.94 -16.40
CA ILE A 531 2.97 -19.74 -15.73
C ILE A 531 1.90 -20.10 -14.68
N LEU A 532 0.99 -21.00 -15.00
CA LEU A 532 -0.03 -21.49 -14.09
C LEU A 532 0.59 -22.18 -12.86
N ASP A 533 1.62 -23.01 -13.05
CA ASP A 533 2.38 -23.64 -11.97
C ASP A 533 2.99 -22.59 -11.04
N LEU A 534 3.64 -21.57 -11.61
CA LEU A 534 4.19 -20.45 -10.82
C LEU A 534 3.10 -19.72 -10.03
N LEU A 535 1.99 -19.36 -10.67
CA LEU A 535 0.87 -18.67 -10.00
C LEU A 535 0.25 -19.53 -8.90
N ASN A 536 0.14 -20.83 -9.11
CA ASN A 536 -0.38 -21.78 -8.14
C ASN A 536 0.53 -21.89 -6.91
N ILE A 537 1.85 -21.96 -7.12
CA ILE A 537 2.85 -21.98 -6.05
C ILE A 537 2.77 -20.67 -5.25
N LEU A 538 2.74 -19.51 -5.92
CA LEU A 538 2.69 -18.20 -5.28
C LEU A 538 1.41 -18.00 -4.47
N SER A 539 0.27 -18.36 -5.04
CA SER A 539 -1.04 -18.18 -4.39
C SER A 539 -1.34 -19.21 -3.30
N GLY A 540 -0.63 -20.35 -3.33
CA GLY A 540 -0.93 -21.49 -2.45
C GLY A 540 -2.26 -22.17 -2.75
N ALA A 541 -2.76 -22.10 -3.99
CA ALA A 541 -4.02 -22.71 -4.41
C ALA A 541 -4.01 -24.23 -4.30
N ARG A 542 -2.88 -24.86 -4.61
CA ARG A 542 -2.62 -26.31 -4.50
C ARG A 542 -3.55 -27.19 -5.37
N LEU A 543 -4.23 -26.57 -6.34
CA LEU A 543 -5.12 -27.24 -7.30
C LEU A 543 -4.74 -26.81 -8.72
N MET A 544 -4.70 -27.76 -9.65
CA MET A 544 -4.40 -27.47 -11.04
C MET A 544 -5.36 -28.21 -11.97
N PHE A 545 -5.86 -27.50 -12.97
CA PHE A 545 -6.76 -28.04 -14.00
C PHE A 545 -6.17 -27.76 -15.38
N LEU A 546 -5.88 -28.81 -16.11
CA LEU A 546 -5.23 -28.75 -17.42
C LEU A 546 -6.10 -29.50 -18.42
N ASP A 547 -6.79 -28.80 -19.29
CA ASP A 547 -7.61 -29.40 -20.35
C ASP A 547 -6.86 -29.41 -21.69
N ASP A 548 -7.26 -30.33 -22.56
CA ASP A 548 -6.77 -30.46 -23.95
C ASP A 548 -5.24 -30.61 -24.08
N LEU A 549 -4.64 -31.54 -23.36
CA LEU A 549 -3.21 -31.86 -23.49
C LEU A 549 -2.84 -32.60 -24.79
N ASN A 550 -3.81 -32.84 -25.65
CA ASN A 550 -3.59 -33.57 -26.94
C ASN A 550 -2.76 -32.77 -27.96
N ASP A 551 -2.57 -31.47 -27.73
CA ASP A 551 -1.76 -30.62 -28.60
C ASP A 551 -0.25 -30.81 -28.35
N LEU A 552 0.13 -31.56 -27.30
CA LEU A 552 1.52 -31.91 -27.03
C LEU A 552 1.98 -33.06 -27.93
N ASP A 553 3.22 -33.03 -28.35
CA ASP A 553 3.85 -34.22 -28.91
C ASP A 553 4.10 -35.27 -27.83
N VAL A 554 4.33 -36.51 -28.25
CA VAL A 554 4.42 -37.66 -27.33
C VAL A 554 5.59 -37.51 -26.35
N GLN A 555 6.72 -37.01 -26.78
CA GLN A 555 7.92 -36.86 -25.95
C GLN A 555 7.69 -35.77 -24.90
N THR A 556 7.15 -34.61 -25.30
CA THR A 556 6.80 -33.54 -24.38
C THR A 556 5.73 -33.98 -23.38
N PHE A 557 4.73 -34.75 -23.83
CA PHE A 557 3.73 -35.33 -22.95
C PHE A 557 4.34 -36.29 -21.93
N GLU A 558 5.27 -37.15 -22.35
CA GLU A 558 5.98 -38.06 -21.45
C GLU A 558 6.76 -37.31 -20.37
N HIS A 559 7.57 -36.32 -20.75
CA HIS A 559 8.29 -35.47 -19.79
C HIS A 559 7.36 -34.71 -18.84
N PHE A 560 6.24 -34.24 -19.37
CA PHE A 560 5.20 -33.59 -18.56
C PHE A 560 4.65 -34.56 -17.51
N ILE A 561 4.29 -35.81 -17.89
CA ILE A 561 3.79 -36.81 -16.95
C ILE A 561 4.86 -37.18 -15.93
N GLN A 562 6.11 -37.38 -16.36
CA GLN A 562 7.25 -37.61 -15.46
C GLN A 562 7.40 -36.50 -14.44
N MET A 563 7.28 -35.24 -14.86
CA MET A 563 7.40 -34.09 -13.99
C MET A 563 6.26 -34.05 -12.97
N ILE A 564 4.98 -34.13 -13.38
CA ILE A 564 3.85 -34.02 -12.45
C ILE A 564 3.74 -35.21 -11.50
N THR A 565 4.28 -36.36 -11.88
CA THR A 565 4.34 -37.56 -11.01
C THR A 565 5.53 -37.52 -10.05
N ASN A 566 6.49 -36.62 -10.24
CA ASN A 566 7.63 -36.46 -9.34
C ASN A 566 7.16 -35.98 -7.94
N PRO A 567 7.54 -36.64 -6.84
CA PRO A 567 7.18 -36.27 -5.48
C PRO A 567 7.51 -34.82 -5.12
N GLU A 568 8.67 -34.31 -5.63
CA GLU A 568 9.07 -32.91 -5.40
C GLU A 568 8.14 -31.89 -6.09
N PHE A 569 7.55 -32.26 -7.20
CA PHE A 569 6.51 -31.45 -7.84
C PHE A 569 5.18 -31.56 -7.08
N GLN A 570 4.77 -32.78 -6.75
CA GLN A 570 3.49 -33.05 -6.09
C GLN A 570 3.34 -32.42 -4.72
N LYS A 571 4.44 -32.09 -4.02
CA LYS A 571 4.34 -31.44 -2.69
C LYS A 571 3.65 -30.08 -2.73
N TYR A 572 3.62 -29.42 -3.90
CA TYR A 572 2.95 -28.14 -4.09
C TYR A 572 1.45 -28.28 -4.38
N TYR A 573 0.96 -29.49 -4.66
CA TYR A 573 -0.40 -29.74 -5.09
C TYR A 573 -1.13 -30.74 -4.20
N ASP A 574 -2.40 -30.44 -3.95
CA ASP A 574 -3.33 -31.40 -3.35
C ASP A 574 -3.96 -32.25 -4.45
N HIS A 575 -4.34 -31.62 -5.59
CA HIS A 575 -4.83 -32.32 -6.78
C HIS A 575 -4.37 -31.66 -8.08
N ILE A 576 -4.11 -32.49 -9.08
CA ILE A 576 -3.83 -32.13 -10.47
C ILE A 576 -4.80 -32.92 -11.35
N PHE A 577 -5.68 -32.24 -12.05
CA PHE A 577 -6.60 -32.84 -13.00
C PHE A 577 -6.14 -32.55 -14.42
N ILE A 578 -5.97 -33.57 -15.23
CA ILE A 578 -5.56 -33.46 -16.62
C ILE A 578 -6.64 -34.03 -17.54
N GLY A 579 -6.97 -33.33 -18.61
CA GLY A 579 -7.89 -33.75 -19.65
C GLY A 579 -7.15 -34.04 -20.95
N THR A 580 -7.29 -35.23 -21.49
CA THR A 580 -6.65 -35.59 -22.75
C THR A 580 -7.48 -36.58 -23.56
N VAL A 581 -7.26 -36.60 -24.87
CA VAL A 581 -7.76 -37.67 -25.75
C VAL A 581 -6.65 -38.74 -25.86
N LEU A 582 -6.93 -39.93 -25.37
CA LEU A 582 -5.96 -41.01 -25.41
C LEU A 582 -5.83 -41.57 -26.81
N ASN A 583 -4.78 -41.17 -27.53
CA ASN A 583 -4.25 -41.95 -28.65
C ASN A 583 -3.42 -43.13 -28.13
N SER A 584 -2.93 -44.02 -29.03
CA SER A 584 -2.11 -45.18 -28.67
C SER A 584 -0.88 -44.79 -27.87
N ASP A 585 -0.24 -43.67 -28.25
CA ASP A 585 1.07 -43.28 -27.72
C ASP A 585 0.92 -42.65 -26.33
N PHE A 586 -0.08 -41.78 -26.11
CA PHE A 586 -0.40 -41.22 -24.80
C PHE A 586 -0.87 -42.30 -23.81
N ARG A 587 -1.61 -43.29 -24.31
CA ARG A 587 -2.01 -44.47 -23.51
C ARG A 587 -0.79 -45.26 -23.06
N ASN A 588 0.19 -45.45 -23.94
CA ASN A 588 1.44 -46.16 -23.61
C ASN A 588 2.24 -45.39 -22.54
N VAL A 589 2.37 -44.07 -22.67
CA VAL A 589 3.01 -43.23 -21.64
C VAL A 589 2.30 -43.38 -20.30
N LEU A 590 0.99 -43.17 -20.26
CA LEU A 590 0.20 -43.21 -19.03
C LEU A 590 0.17 -44.60 -18.38
N SER A 591 0.32 -45.65 -19.17
CA SER A 591 0.34 -47.03 -18.64
C SER A 591 1.50 -47.28 -17.66
N ASN A 592 2.59 -46.53 -17.78
CA ASN A 592 3.75 -46.58 -16.88
C ASN A 592 3.46 -45.93 -15.51
N TYR A 593 2.39 -45.18 -15.37
CA TYR A 593 2.05 -44.36 -14.18
C TYR A 593 0.70 -44.75 -13.55
N GLN A 594 0.14 -45.90 -13.86
CA GLN A 594 -1.16 -46.36 -13.37
C GLN A 594 -1.29 -46.37 -11.83
N ASN A 595 -0.17 -46.54 -11.13
CA ASN A 595 -0.16 -46.53 -9.67
C ASN A 595 -0.16 -45.11 -9.06
N CYS A 596 0.04 -44.07 -9.87
CA CYS A 596 0.19 -42.68 -9.44
C CYS A 596 -0.90 -41.76 -9.98
N ILE A 597 -1.71 -42.24 -10.94
CA ILE A 597 -2.71 -41.46 -11.66
C ILE A 597 -4.02 -42.22 -11.62
N ASP A 598 -5.08 -41.54 -11.16
CA ASP A 598 -6.45 -42.05 -11.27
C ASP A 598 -6.97 -41.80 -12.69
N PHE A 599 -7.65 -42.77 -13.26
CA PHE A 599 -8.25 -42.64 -14.59
C PHE A 599 -9.76 -42.51 -14.49
N ILE A 600 -10.30 -41.44 -15.04
CA ILE A 600 -11.72 -41.13 -15.13
C ILE A 600 -12.11 -41.25 -16.60
N TYR A 601 -12.99 -42.22 -16.94
CA TYR A 601 -13.40 -42.58 -18.29
C TYR A 601 -14.79 -42.10 -18.65
#